data_1ed11fc3cc83a5749b2ad4aa86c23e7e
#
_entry.id   1ed11fc3cc83a5749b2ad4aa86c23e7e
#
_cell.length_a   1.000
_cell.length_b   1.000
_cell.length_c   1.000
_cell.angle_alpha   90.00
_cell.angle_beta   90.00
_cell.angle_gamma   90.00
#
_symmetry.space_group_name_H-M   'P 1'
#
loop_
_entity.id
_entity.type
_entity.pdbx_description
1 polymer ?
#
loop_
_entity_poly.entity_id
_entity_poly.type
_entity_poly.pdbx_seq_one_letter_code
_entity_poly.pdbx_strand_id
1 'polypeptide(L)'
;FIAFDSLGTAMTIDMTVVLEQKTDVGTSWRFYMQSVDDTDLDRVLGNGTIDFDTNGQLVASANAGFIIDRSNTGAFTPQQLTAEFTDSDGVVSALASSSSQILPVSLDGSAIGTLEDFSVFEDGSIVGVFSNSLQRTLAQVTVAQFANPEGLEEVGGNLYRVTVNSGNAAIVTSGTGGTGRMVGGALELSNVELSQEFIGLITAST
;
A
#
# COMPACT_ATOMS: atom_id res chain seq x y z
N PHE A 1 15.56 12.25 11.85
CA PHE A 1 14.79 11.81 10.69
C PHE A 1 13.29 11.80 11.02
N ILE A 2 12.47 11.75 9.98
CA ILE A 2 11.01 11.70 10.12
C ILE A 2 10.56 10.25 9.89
N ALA A 3 9.72 9.72 10.77
CA ALA A 3 8.98 8.48 10.58
C ALA A 3 7.48 8.78 10.56
N PHE A 4 6.64 7.80 10.25
CA PHE A 4 5.18 7.97 10.25
C PHE A 4 4.54 6.96 11.18
N ASP A 5 3.55 7.41 11.95
CA ASP A 5 2.74 6.52 12.78
C ASP A 5 1.72 5.72 11.94
N SER A 6 0.95 4.87 12.59
CA SER A 6 -0.06 4.03 11.92
C SER A 6 -1.21 4.81 11.26
N LEU A 7 -1.34 6.10 11.57
CA LEU A 7 -2.28 7.01 10.92
C LEU A 7 -1.61 7.84 9.82
N GLY A 8 -0.28 7.69 9.60
CA GLY A 8 0.49 8.48 8.65
C GLY A 8 0.85 9.87 9.15
N THR A 9 0.79 10.11 10.47
CA THR A 9 1.23 11.38 11.07
C THR A 9 2.75 11.34 11.23
N ALA A 10 3.41 12.44 10.83
CA ALA A 10 4.86 12.53 10.94
C ALA A 10 5.32 12.58 12.40
N MET A 11 6.39 11.86 12.69
CA MET A 11 7.08 11.82 13.98
C MET A 11 8.56 12.14 13.77
N THR A 12 9.13 12.95 14.64
CA THR A 12 10.56 13.26 14.60
C THR A 12 11.33 12.30 15.50
N ILE A 13 12.25 11.56 14.92
CA ILE A 13 13.13 10.65 15.63
C ILE A 13 14.56 11.21 15.58
N ASP A 14 15.12 11.44 16.74
CA ASP A 14 16.50 11.88 16.91
C ASP A 14 17.38 10.68 17.28
N MET A 15 18.41 10.45 16.49
CA MET A 15 19.39 9.40 16.71
C MET A 15 20.71 10.02 17.14
N THR A 16 21.16 9.65 18.33
CA THR A 16 22.47 10.05 18.86
C THR A 16 23.38 8.84 18.89
N VAL A 17 24.58 8.96 18.37
CA VAL A 17 25.56 7.88 18.28
C VAL A 17 26.80 8.28 19.06
N VAL A 18 27.27 7.39 19.95
CA VAL A 18 28.42 7.61 20.82
C VAL A 18 29.40 6.47 20.65
N LEU A 19 30.70 6.80 20.49
CA LEU A 19 31.74 5.78 20.45
C LEU A 19 31.86 5.13 21.83
N GLU A 20 31.60 3.82 21.91
CA GLU A 20 31.67 3.04 23.14
C GLU A 20 33.06 2.40 23.31
N GLN A 21 33.59 1.84 22.24
CA GLN A 21 34.87 1.13 22.29
C GLN A 21 35.62 1.25 20.97
N LYS A 22 36.94 1.39 21.07
CA LYS A 22 37.87 1.30 19.96
C LYS A 22 38.92 0.22 20.25
N THR A 23 39.07 -0.71 19.31
CA THR A 23 40.02 -1.83 19.41
C THR A 23 40.90 -1.88 18.16
N ASP A 24 41.89 -2.77 18.16
CA ASP A 24 42.75 -3.02 16.99
C ASP A 24 42.00 -3.70 15.83
N VAL A 25 40.78 -4.23 16.09
CA VAL A 25 39.95 -4.93 15.10
C VAL A 25 38.77 -4.11 14.62
N GLY A 26 38.52 -2.95 15.23
CA GLY A 26 37.43 -2.08 14.80
C GLY A 26 36.90 -1.14 15.88
N THR A 27 35.74 -0.57 15.66
CA THR A 27 35.06 0.37 16.56
C THR A 27 33.63 -0.09 16.83
N SER A 28 33.19 0.03 18.08
CA SER A 28 31.82 -0.21 18.52
C SER A 28 31.18 1.11 18.93
N TRP A 29 30.01 1.37 18.41
CA TRP A 29 29.26 2.59 18.64
C TRP A 29 27.91 2.24 19.26
N ARG A 30 27.50 2.99 20.27
CA ARG A 30 26.17 2.89 20.86
C ARG A 30 25.28 4.00 20.32
N PHE A 31 24.11 3.63 19.84
CA PHE A 31 23.10 4.61 19.45
C PHE A 31 21.94 4.65 20.44
N TYR A 32 21.33 5.81 20.54
CA TYR A 32 20.13 6.09 21.31
C TYR A 32 19.11 6.73 20.38
N MET A 33 17.88 6.22 20.36
CA MET A 33 16.75 6.79 19.67
C MET A 33 15.90 7.58 20.65
N GLN A 34 15.55 8.81 20.30
CA GLN A 34 14.72 9.68 21.12
C GLN A 34 13.64 10.33 20.26
N SER A 35 12.49 10.66 20.85
CA SER A 35 11.46 11.45 20.19
C SER A 35 10.77 12.38 21.18
N VAL A 36 10.46 13.60 20.71
CA VAL A 36 9.60 14.52 21.44
C VAL A 36 8.13 14.18 21.27
N ASP A 37 7.83 13.33 20.29
CA ASP A 37 6.48 12.89 19.94
C ASP A 37 6.04 11.67 20.75
N ASP A 38 6.95 11.08 21.54
CA ASP A 38 6.63 10.02 22.49
C ASP A 38 5.80 10.55 23.65
N THR A 39 4.77 9.80 24.05
CA THR A 39 3.83 10.23 25.08
C THR A 39 4.08 9.61 26.44
N ASP A 40 5.02 8.70 26.53
CA ASP A 40 5.43 8.17 27.82
C ASP A 40 6.42 9.11 28.56
N LEU A 41 6.82 8.74 29.75
CA LEU A 41 7.73 9.56 30.57
C LEU A 41 9.20 9.42 30.17
N ASP A 42 9.54 8.38 29.43
CA ASP A 42 10.88 8.08 28.95
C ASP A 42 11.01 8.45 27.49
N ARG A 43 11.73 9.50 27.19
CA ARG A 43 11.97 9.94 25.80
C ARG A 43 12.91 9.04 25.02
N VAL A 44 13.56 8.09 25.69
CA VAL A 44 14.47 7.14 25.03
C VAL A 44 13.65 5.95 24.51
N LEU A 45 13.37 5.94 23.23
CA LEU A 45 12.60 4.89 22.55
C LEU A 45 13.32 3.54 22.54
N GLY A 46 14.67 3.57 22.53
CA GLY A 46 15.52 2.39 22.52
C GLY A 46 16.98 2.74 22.29
N ASN A 47 17.82 1.76 22.48
CA ASN A 47 19.26 1.86 22.23
C ASN A 47 19.82 0.54 21.69
N GLY A 48 20.93 0.64 20.96
CA GLY A 48 21.62 -0.53 20.42
C GLY A 48 23.06 -0.23 20.09
N THR A 49 23.71 -1.15 19.41
CA THR A 49 25.12 -1.04 19.01
C THR A 49 25.28 -1.22 17.51
N ILE A 50 26.29 -0.56 16.98
CA ILE A 50 26.76 -0.69 15.60
C ILE A 50 28.26 -0.91 15.64
N ASP A 51 28.73 -1.98 15.03
CA ASP A 51 30.13 -2.37 15.03
C ASP A 51 30.72 -2.22 13.62
N PHE A 52 31.86 -1.56 13.51
CA PHE A 52 32.60 -1.37 12.27
C PHE A 52 33.99 -2.03 12.37
N ASP A 53 34.47 -2.56 11.24
CA ASP A 53 35.83 -3.06 11.12
C ASP A 53 36.87 -1.92 11.01
N THR A 54 38.14 -2.29 10.85
CA THR A 54 39.23 -1.33 10.69
C THR A 54 39.18 -0.52 9.38
N ASN A 55 38.41 -0.98 8.39
CA ASN A 55 38.15 -0.29 7.14
C ASN A 55 36.91 0.62 7.17
N GLY A 56 36.23 0.66 8.33
CA GLY A 56 34.99 1.41 8.50
C GLY A 56 33.75 0.74 7.87
N GLN A 57 33.82 -0.55 7.56
CA GLN A 57 32.67 -1.31 7.06
C GLN A 57 31.84 -1.84 8.24
N LEU A 58 30.53 -1.83 8.10
CA LEU A 58 29.62 -2.38 9.08
C LEU A 58 29.80 -3.90 9.17
N VAL A 59 30.03 -4.37 10.40
CA VAL A 59 30.18 -5.81 10.72
C VAL A 59 28.90 -6.36 11.34
N ALA A 60 28.32 -5.61 12.28
CA ALA A 60 27.12 -6.02 13.00
C ALA A 60 26.33 -4.82 13.51
N SER A 61 25.05 -5.03 13.70
CA SER A 61 24.17 -4.16 14.47
C SER A 61 23.33 -5.00 15.43
N ALA A 62 23.08 -4.49 16.64
CA ALA A 62 22.28 -5.18 17.64
C ALA A 62 21.30 -4.23 18.30
N ASN A 63 20.13 -4.77 18.69
CA ASN A 63 19.03 -4.05 19.35
C ASN A 63 18.56 -2.82 18.56
N ALA A 64 18.40 -3.00 17.26
CA ALA A 64 17.98 -1.93 16.35
C ALA A 64 16.46 -1.62 16.42
N GLY A 65 15.70 -2.42 17.18
CA GLY A 65 14.28 -2.18 17.45
C GLY A 65 14.07 -1.14 18.54
N PHE A 66 13.08 -0.26 18.34
CA PHE A 66 12.67 0.74 19.32
C PHE A 66 11.16 0.91 19.31
N ILE A 67 10.61 1.44 20.40
CA ILE A 67 9.18 1.54 20.63
C ILE A 67 8.82 2.99 20.90
N ILE A 68 7.73 3.45 20.29
CA ILE A 68 7.18 4.78 20.54
C ILE A 68 5.72 4.66 21.00
N ASP A 69 5.35 5.40 22.04
CA ASP A 69 3.97 5.51 22.50
C ASP A 69 3.30 6.75 21.90
N ARG A 70 2.13 6.55 21.30
CA ARG A 70 1.33 7.59 20.62
C ARG A 70 -0.09 7.66 21.16
N SER A 71 -0.27 7.47 22.46
CA SER A 71 -1.59 7.42 23.12
C SER A 71 -2.43 8.68 22.95
N ASN A 72 -1.81 9.82 22.63
CA ASN A 72 -2.46 11.12 22.43
C ASN A 72 -3.06 11.34 21.03
N THR A 73 -2.76 10.47 20.06
CA THR A 73 -3.16 10.67 18.66
C THR A 73 -4.24 9.70 18.16
N GLY A 74 -4.50 8.62 18.91
CA GLY A 74 -5.35 7.50 18.45
C GLY A 74 -4.66 6.57 17.45
N ALA A 75 -3.36 6.76 17.18
CA ALA A 75 -2.55 5.81 16.45
C ALA A 75 -2.40 4.49 17.25
N PHE A 76 -2.02 3.43 16.53
CA PHE A 76 -1.69 2.16 17.21
C PHE A 76 -0.52 2.39 18.18
N THR A 77 -0.69 1.96 19.41
CA THR A 77 0.29 2.17 20.47
C THR A 77 0.38 0.93 21.38
N PRO A 78 1.57 0.49 21.81
CA PRO A 78 2.88 0.98 21.38
C PRO A 78 3.23 0.58 19.93
N GLN A 79 3.82 1.48 19.18
CA GLN A 79 4.28 1.20 17.82
C GLN A 79 5.75 0.76 17.85
N GLN A 80 6.04 -0.38 17.22
CA GLN A 80 7.40 -0.89 17.08
C GLN A 80 7.99 -0.41 15.76
N LEU A 81 9.22 0.07 15.81
CA LEU A 81 10.01 0.52 14.69
C LEU A 81 11.37 -0.18 14.72
N THR A 82 11.99 -0.36 13.57
CA THR A 82 13.32 -0.97 13.46
C THR A 82 14.21 -0.10 12.59
N ALA A 83 15.40 0.21 13.09
CA ALA A 83 16.42 0.87 12.29
C ALA A 83 17.24 -0.20 11.53
N GLU A 84 17.18 -0.17 10.21
CA GLU A 84 18.01 -1.02 9.38
C GLU A 84 19.28 -0.26 8.97
N PHE A 85 20.44 -0.84 9.26
CA PHE A 85 21.75 -0.29 8.92
C PHE A 85 22.35 -0.95 7.68
N THR A 86 21.65 -1.94 7.12
CA THR A 86 22.03 -2.62 5.88
C THR A 86 20.84 -2.60 4.94
N ASP A 87 21.03 -2.10 3.74
CA ASP A 87 20.02 -2.13 2.67
C ASP A 87 20.61 -2.82 1.43
N SER A 88 19.74 -3.25 0.50
CA SER A 88 20.12 -3.84 -0.80
C SER A 88 21.08 -2.96 -1.62
N ASP A 89 21.03 -1.65 -1.41
CA ASP A 89 21.79 -0.65 -2.18
C ASP A 89 23.05 -0.13 -1.46
N GLY A 90 23.28 -0.53 -0.20
CA GLY A 90 24.47 -0.10 0.53
C GLY A 90 24.47 -0.48 2.00
N VAL A 91 25.63 -0.29 2.60
CA VAL A 91 25.89 -0.52 4.02
C VAL A 91 26.36 0.79 4.63
N VAL A 92 25.89 1.11 5.83
CA VAL A 92 26.44 2.23 6.59
C VAL A 92 27.95 2.05 6.77
N SER A 93 28.70 3.10 6.50
CA SER A 93 30.16 3.09 6.65
C SER A 93 30.61 4.22 7.57
N ALA A 94 31.64 3.96 8.37
CA ALA A 94 32.28 4.96 9.19
C ALA A 94 33.41 5.65 8.37
N LEU A 95 33.17 6.91 7.96
CA LEU A 95 34.18 7.73 7.26
C LEU A 95 34.97 8.56 8.26
N ALA A 96 36.31 8.44 8.24
CA ALA A 96 37.19 9.09 9.19
C ALA A 96 37.45 10.60 8.94
N SER A 97 37.00 11.15 7.81
CA SER A 97 37.42 12.50 7.35
C SER A 97 36.29 13.52 7.21
N SER A 98 35.05 13.20 7.59
CA SER A 98 33.93 14.12 7.55
C SER A 98 33.27 14.26 8.93
N SER A 99 32.48 15.32 9.12
CA SER A 99 31.64 15.44 10.31
C SER A 99 30.71 14.22 10.39
N SER A 100 30.62 13.64 11.59
CA SER A 100 29.76 12.47 11.81
C SER A 100 28.29 12.84 11.52
N GLN A 101 27.72 12.23 10.51
CA GLN A 101 26.35 12.42 10.12
C GLN A 101 25.74 11.07 9.67
N ILE A 102 24.62 10.71 10.24
CA ILE A 102 23.81 9.57 9.78
C ILE A 102 22.55 10.15 9.15
N LEU A 103 22.35 9.86 7.88
CA LEU A 103 21.15 10.25 7.14
C LEU A 103 20.35 9.00 6.78
N PRO A 104 19.06 8.97 7.02
CA PRO A 104 18.22 7.89 6.54
C PRO A 104 18.17 7.92 5.00
N VAL A 105 18.33 6.76 4.38
CA VAL A 105 18.29 6.60 2.92
C VAL A 105 16.88 6.22 2.46
N SER A 106 16.16 5.45 3.26
CA SER A 106 14.81 4.96 2.94
C SER A 106 13.94 4.90 4.18
N LEU A 107 12.65 5.14 4.00
CA LEU A 107 11.60 5.00 5.01
C LEU A 107 10.47 4.19 4.36
N ASP A 108 9.95 3.19 5.06
CA ASP A 108 8.82 2.37 4.62
C ASP A 108 7.47 2.98 4.97
N GLY A 109 7.45 3.93 5.91
CA GLY A 109 6.27 4.69 6.28
C GLY A 109 5.90 5.76 5.25
N SER A 110 4.61 6.08 5.16
CA SER A 110 4.09 7.11 4.26
C SER A 110 3.15 8.07 4.97
N ALA A 111 3.20 9.35 4.58
CA ALA A 111 2.26 10.36 5.06
C ALA A 111 0.81 10.00 4.68
N ILE A 112 -0.14 10.59 5.40
CA ILE A 112 -1.57 10.52 5.07
C ILE A 112 -1.78 11.02 3.66
N GLY A 113 -2.47 10.20 2.83
CA GLY A 113 -2.89 10.56 1.48
C GLY A 113 -4.40 10.72 1.39
N THR A 114 -4.87 11.72 0.64
CA THR A 114 -6.25 11.85 0.21
C THR A 114 -6.41 11.23 -1.18
N LEU A 115 -7.55 10.57 -1.43
CA LEU A 115 -7.84 10.02 -2.75
C LEU A 115 -7.97 11.17 -3.77
N GLU A 116 -7.14 11.17 -4.81
CA GLU A 116 -7.15 12.17 -5.87
C GLU A 116 -7.83 11.66 -7.14
N ASP A 117 -7.59 10.39 -7.47
CA ASP A 117 -8.15 9.79 -8.69
C ASP A 117 -8.34 8.28 -8.49
N PHE A 118 -9.12 7.67 -9.36
CA PHE A 118 -9.27 6.22 -9.42
C PHE A 118 -9.37 5.71 -10.85
N SER A 119 -8.89 4.50 -11.06
CA SER A 119 -8.96 3.81 -12.34
C SER A 119 -9.61 2.44 -12.19
N VAL A 120 -10.40 2.05 -13.18
CA VAL A 120 -10.99 0.71 -13.27
C VAL A 120 -10.24 -0.08 -14.33
N PHE A 121 -9.66 -1.20 -13.92
CA PHE A 121 -8.89 -2.10 -14.79
C PHE A 121 -9.77 -3.15 -15.47
N GLU A 122 -9.22 -3.82 -16.47
CA GLU A 122 -9.95 -4.83 -17.26
C GLU A 122 -10.44 -6.03 -16.44
N ASP A 123 -9.76 -6.37 -15.37
CA ASP A 123 -10.14 -7.42 -14.43
C ASP A 123 -11.25 -7.01 -13.45
N GLY A 124 -11.67 -5.75 -13.50
CA GLY A 124 -12.65 -5.16 -12.59
C GLY A 124 -12.07 -4.58 -11.31
N SER A 125 -10.75 -4.60 -11.12
CA SER A 125 -10.12 -3.96 -9.96
C SER A 125 -10.22 -2.43 -10.06
N ILE A 126 -10.57 -1.81 -8.95
CA ILE A 126 -10.63 -0.35 -8.80
C ILE A 126 -9.41 0.05 -7.98
N VAL A 127 -8.48 0.75 -8.60
CA VAL A 127 -7.25 1.24 -7.96
C VAL A 127 -7.35 2.74 -7.78
N GLY A 128 -7.20 3.19 -6.54
CA GLY A 128 -7.13 4.60 -6.18
C GLY A 128 -5.69 5.10 -6.16
N VAL A 129 -5.50 6.32 -6.63
CA VAL A 129 -4.26 7.10 -6.55
C VAL A 129 -4.44 8.15 -5.48
N PHE A 130 -3.49 8.18 -4.52
CA PHE A 130 -3.54 9.09 -3.38
C PHE A 130 -2.51 10.22 -3.53
N SER A 131 -2.74 11.35 -2.85
CA SER A 131 -1.87 12.54 -2.88
C SER A 131 -0.44 12.29 -2.38
N ASN A 132 -0.23 11.19 -1.66
CA ASN A 132 1.10 10.71 -1.24
C ASN A 132 1.77 9.79 -2.27
N SER A 133 1.28 9.77 -3.51
CA SER A 133 1.73 8.93 -4.63
C SER A 133 1.54 7.42 -4.43
N LEU A 134 0.88 7.00 -3.37
CA LEU A 134 0.54 5.59 -3.18
C LEU A 134 -0.66 5.19 -4.04
N GLN A 135 -0.62 3.96 -4.52
CA GLN A 135 -1.73 3.33 -5.21
C GLN A 135 -2.23 2.14 -4.39
N ARG A 136 -3.55 2.06 -4.19
CA ARG A 136 -4.19 0.97 -3.46
C ARG A 136 -5.41 0.46 -4.21
N THR A 137 -5.56 -0.84 -4.25
CA THR A 137 -6.81 -1.45 -4.68
C THR A 137 -7.89 -1.16 -3.64
N LEU A 138 -8.91 -0.43 -4.04
CA LEU A 138 -10.03 -0.01 -3.19
C LEU A 138 -11.16 -1.02 -3.19
N ALA A 139 -11.46 -1.60 -4.37
CA ALA A 139 -12.55 -2.54 -4.55
C ALA A 139 -12.32 -3.37 -5.81
N GLN A 140 -13.19 -4.37 -6.01
CA GLN A 140 -13.24 -5.15 -7.23
C GLN A 140 -14.69 -5.32 -7.67
N VAL A 141 -14.96 -4.99 -8.92
CA VAL A 141 -16.25 -5.27 -9.54
C VAL A 141 -16.23 -6.72 -10.03
N THR A 142 -17.24 -7.47 -9.66
CA THR A 142 -17.41 -8.87 -10.09
C THR A 142 -18.55 -8.99 -11.09
N VAL A 143 -18.50 -10.04 -11.91
CA VAL A 143 -19.49 -10.35 -12.94
C VAL A 143 -20.23 -11.63 -12.55
N ALA A 144 -21.54 -11.63 -12.73
CA ALA A 144 -22.34 -12.83 -12.57
C ALA A 144 -22.42 -13.59 -13.91
N GLN A 145 -22.00 -14.85 -13.91
CA GLN A 145 -22.11 -15.75 -15.03
C GLN A 145 -23.22 -16.77 -14.78
N PHE A 146 -24.02 -17.06 -15.81
CA PHE A 146 -25.11 -18.02 -15.76
C PHE A 146 -24.89 -19.13 -16.79
N ALA A 147 -25.31 -20.36 -16.46
CA ALA A 147 -25.28 -21.48 -17.39
C ALA A 147 -26.17 -21.25 -18.62
N ASN A 148 -27.32 -20.58 -18.43
CA ASN A 148 -28.24 -20.17 -19.48
C ASN A 148 -28.75 -18.75 -19.23
N PRO A 149 -28.08 -17.71 -19.79
CA PRO A 149 -28.50 -16.32 -19.61
C PRO A 149 -29.91 -16.02 -20.15
N GLU A 150 -30.36 -16.70 -21.18
CA GLU A 150 -31.69 -16.52 -21.74
C GLU A 150 -32.82 -17.02 -20.80
N GLY A 151 -32.45 -17.83 -19.82
CA GLY A 151 -33.37 -18.28 -18.79
C GLY A 151 -33.62 -17.25 -17.65
N LEU A 152 -32.97 -16.10 -17.68
CA LEU A 152 -33.20 -15.04 -16.72
C LEU A 152 -34.54 -14.35 -16.97
N GLU A 153 -35.25 -13.99 -15.92
CA GLU A 153 -36.49 -13.23 -15.96
C GLU A 153 -36.18 -11.72 -15.83
N GLU A 154 -36.62 -10.94 -16.83
CA GLU A 154 -36.52 -9.49 -16.77
C GLU A 154 -37.58 -8.92 -15.82
N VAL A 155 -37.16 -8.12 -14.83
CA VAL A 155 -38.03 -7.51 -13.82
C VAL A 155 -38.20 -5.99 -14.02
N GLY A 156 -37.66 -5.45 -15.12
CA GLY A 156 -37.68 -4.03 -15.45
C GLY A 156 -36.49 -3.26 -14.87
N GLY A 157 -36.23 -2.07 -15.44
CA GLY A 157 -35.10 -1.22 -15.00
C GLY A 157 -33.72 -1.83 -15.27
N ASN A 158 -33.58 -2.66 -16.31
CA ASN A 158 -32.38 -3.42 -16.64
C ASN A 158 -31.93 -4.43 -15.53
N LEU A 159 -32.90 -4.85 -14.71
CA LEU A 159 -32.66 -5.85 -13.67
C LEU A 159 -33.23 -7.22 -14.09
N TYR A 160 -32.48 -8.26 -13.72
CA TYR A 160 -32.82 -9.64 -14.01
C TYR A 160 -32.92 -10.46 -12.72
N ARG A 161 -33.85 -11.43 -12.73
CA ARG A 161 -34.03 -12.39 -11.65
C ARG A 161 -33.59 -13.77 -12.09
N VAL A 162 -32.93 -14.48 -11.21
CA VAL A 162 -32.56 -15.88 -11.41
C VAL A 162 -33.80 -16.75 -11.42
N THR A 163 -33.87 -17.69 -12.38
CA THR A 163 -34.92 -18.70 -12.48
C THR A 163 -34.32 -20.11 -12.45
N VAL A 164 -35.18 -21.10 -12.37
CA VAL A 164 -34.76 -22.53 -12.47
C VAL A 164 -34.07 -22.81 -13.81
N ASN A 165 -34.47 -22.12 -14.89
CA ASN A 165 -33.94 -22.31 -16.22
C ASN A 165 -32.58 -21.61 -16.46
N SER A 166 -32.28 -20.51 -15.71
CA SER A 166 -31.00 -19.81 -15.81
C SER A 166 -29.87 -20.52 -15.07
N GLY A 167 -30.21 -21.30 -14.06
CA GLY A 167 -29.24 -21.84 -13.08
C GLY A 167 -28.78 -20.77 -12.08
N ASN A 168 -27.93 -21.17 -11.15
CA ASN A 168 -27.38 -20.28 -10.15
C ASN A 168 -26.31 -19.35 -10.73
N ALA A 169 -26.24 -18.12 -10.20
CA ALA A 169 -25.17 -17.17 -10.54
C ALA A 169 -23.81 -17.67 -10.04
N ALA A 170 -22.83 -17.78 -10.92
CA ALA A 170 -21.42 -17.91 -10.56
C ALA A 170 -20.80 -16.51 -10.55
N ILE A 171 -20.36 -16.05 -9.39
CA ILE A 171 -19.71 -14.74 -9.24
C ILE A 171 -18.23 -14.93 -9.55
N VAL A 172 -17.75 -14.26 -10.59
CA VAL A 172 -16.37 -14.35 -11.08
C VAL A 172 -15.78 -12.97 -11.33
N THR A 173 -14.45 -12.89 -11.38
CA THR A 173 -13.76 -11.68 -11.82
C THR A 173 -13.89 -11.49 -13.33
N SER A 174 -13.95 -10.25 -13.78
CA SER A 174 -13.99 -9.91 -15.21
C SER A 174 -12.79 -10.54 -15.95
N GLY A 175 -13.01 -10.99 -17.18
CA GLY A 175 -12.00 -11.63 -18.01
C GLY A 175 -11.68 -13.08 -17.67
N THR A 176 -12.33 -13.68 -16.66
CA THR A 176 -12.17 -15.10 -16.28
C THR A 176 -13.40 -15.92 -16.63
N GLY A 177 -13.24 -17.23 -16.85
CA GLY A 177 -14.37 -18.14 -17.08
C GLY A 177 -15.20 -17.85 -18.34
N GLY A 178 -14.66 -17.13 -19.32
CA GLY A 178 -15.39 -16.74 -20.53
C GLY A 178 -16.22 -15.47 -20.39
N THR A 179 -16.08 -14.74 -19.28
CA THR A 179 -16.72 -13.42 -19.11
C THR A 179 -15.97 -12.34 -19.91
N GLY A 180 -16.68 -11.26 -20.27
CA GLY A 180 -16.08 -10.10 -20.93
C GLY A 180 -15.12 -9.33 -20.02
N ARG A 181 -14.33 -8.44 -20.62
CA ARG A 181 -13.44 -7.51 -19.91
C ARG A 181 -14.18 -6.22 -19.60
N MET A 182 -13.80 -5.57 -18.50
CA MET A 182 -14.30 -4.23 -18.20
C MET A 182 -13.48 -3.17 -18.93
N VAL A 183 -14.14 -2.11 -19.32
CA VAL A 183 -13.50 -0.93 -19.93
C VAL A 183 -13.94 0.26 -19.09
N GLY A 184 -12.98 0.83 -18.35
CA GLY A 184 -13.22 2.02 -17.56
C GLY A 184 -13.36 3.27 -18.44
N GLY A 185 -14.21 4.21 -18.03
CA GLY A 185 -14.37 5.49 -18.73
C GLY A 185 -15.07 5.43 -20.09
N ALA A 186 -15.69 4.31 -20.43
CA ALA A 186 -16.42 4.10 -21.69
C ALA A 186 -17.90 3.79 -21.44
N LEU A 187 -18.74 4.16 -22.38
CA LEU A 187 -20.14 3.74 -22.42
C LEU A 187 -20.30 2.65 -23.49
N GLU A 188 -21.03 1.59 -23.13
CA GLU A 188 -21.36 0.54 -24.08
C GLU A 188 -22.33 1.08 -25.14
N LEU A 189 -21.98 0.85 -26.39
CA LEU A 189 -22.83 1.24 -27.51
C LEU A 189 -23.96 0.21 -27.66
N SER A 190 -25.13 0.69 -28.13
CA SER A 190 -26.24 -0.19 -28.47
C SER A 190 -25.84 -1.11 -29.64
N ASN A 191 -26.16 -2.38 -29.55
CA ASN A 191 -26.02 -3.39 -30.62
C ASN A 191 -27.29 -3.58 -31.45
N VAL A 192 -28.30 -2.70 -31.28
CA VAL A 192 -29.54 -2.75 -32.04
C VAL A 192 -29.30 -2.20 -33.45
N GLU A 193 -29.55 -3.03 -34.47
CA GLU A 193 -29.53 -2.63 -35.87
C GLU A 193 -30.84 -1.93 -36.23
N LEU A 194 -30.83 -0.59 -36.19
CA LEU A 194 -32.03 0.23 -36.53
C LEU A 194 -32.65 -0.13 -37.85
N SER A 195 -31.84 -0.54 -38.86
CA SER A 195 -32.35 -0.94 -40.18
C SER A 195 -33.25 -2.17 -40.12
N GLN A 196 -32.90 -3.16 -39.31
CA GLN A 196 -33.72 -4.39 -39.10
C GLN A 196 -34.99 -4.09 -38.35
N GLU A 197 -34.92 -3.23 -37.34
CA GLU A 197 -36.08 -2.81 -36.55
C GLU A 197 -37.08 -1.99 -37.44
N PHE A 198 -36.60 -1.13 -38.33
CA PHE A 198 -37.45 -0.42 -39.28
C PHE A 198 -38.10 -1.36 -40.29
N ILE A 199 -37.38 -2.36 -40.80
CA ILE A 199 -37.97 -3.40 -41.69
C ILE A 199 -39.05 -4.18 -40.93
N GLY A 200 -38.81 -4.56 -39.73
CA GLY A 200 -39.80 -5.25 -38.87
C GLY A 200 -41.04 -4.38 -38.62
N LEU A 201 -40.89 -3.09 -38.39
CA LEU A 201 -42.00 -2.16 -38.23
C LEU A 201 -42.82 -1.94 -39.50
N ILE A 202 -42.17 -1.86 -40.65
CA ILE A 202 -42.84 -1.76 -41.95
C ILE A 202 -43.63 -3.03 -42.27
N THR A 203 -43.03 -4.21 -42.03
CA THR A 203 -43.70 -5.51 -42.29
C THR A 203 -44.86 -5.75 -41.34
N ALA A 204 -44.80 -5.25 -40.10
CA ALA A 204 -45.91 -5.40 -39.15
C ALA A 204 -47.06 -4.41 -39.39
N SER A 205 -46.84 -3.39 -40.19
CA SER A 205 -47.86 -2.34 -40.51
C SER A 205 -48.60 -2.59 -41.86
N THR A 206 -48.24 -3.66 -42.58
CA THR A 206 -48.93 -4.15 -43.80
C THR A 206 -49.81 -5.30 -43.49
#